data_5f682b1011357ad5f3a05e32d6e269bd
#
_entry.id   5f682b1011357ad5f3a05e32d6e269bd
#
_cell.length_a   1.000
_cell.length_b   1.000
_cell.length_c   1.000
_cell.angle_alpha   90.00
_cell.angle_beta   90.00
_cell.angle_gamma   90.00
#
_symmetry.space_group_name_H-M   'P 1'
#
loop_
_entity.id
_entity.type
_entity.pdbx_description
1 polymer ?
#
loop_
_entity_poly.entity_id
_entity_poly.type
_entity_poly.pdbx_seq_one_letter_code
_entity_poly.pdbx_strand_id
1 'polypeptide(L)'
;MTKDEFAKRIAGMMQTLYRVSYAQLSQSCDREDAVQECLCKAWQKRHQLRDERYMQTWVIRILINECRNIQRKKSRLVPLFELPEREAPAGADRE
;
A
#
# COMPACT_ATOMS: atom_id res chain seq x y z
N MET A 1 -2.60 1.23 22.66
CA MET A 1 -2.54 2.47 21.87
C MET A 1 -3.95 3.03 21.72
N THR A 2 -4.14 4.28 22.08
CA THR A 2 -5.44 4.91 21.94
C THR A 2 -5.64 5.36 20.50
N LYS A 3 -6.90 5.73 20.19
CA LYS A 3 -7.22 6.25 18.87
C LYS A 3 -6.40 7.51 18.56
N ASP A 4 -6.25 8.38 19.54
CA ASP A 4 -5.47 9.61 19.32
C ASP A 4 -4.01 9.31 19.07
N GLU A 5 -3.43 8.38 19.81
CA GLU A 5 -2.04 7.98 19.59
C GLU A 5 -1.86 7.37 18.22
N PHE A 6 -2.79 6.53 17.80
CA PHE A 6 -2.75 5.93 16.49
C PHE A 6 -2.77 7.02 15.41
N ALA A 7 -3.70 7.96 15.53
CA ALA A 7 -3.81 9.03 14.54
C ALA A 7 -2.55 9.87 14.46
N LYS A 8 -1.94 10.18 15.61
CA LYS A 8 -0.71 10.96 15.62
C LYS A 8 0.43 10.23 14.94
N ARG A 9 0.55 8.95 15.20
CA ARG A 9 1.62 8.16 14.59
C ARG A 9 1.43 8.03 13.10
N ILE A 10 0.18 7.83 12.67
CA ILE A 10 -0.14 7.79 11.24
C ILE A 10 0.20 9.12 10.59
N ALA A 11 -0.19 10.23 11.22
CA ALA A 11 0.10 11.55 10.67
C ALA A 11 1.61 11.74 10.47
N GLY A 12 2.42 11.23 11.39
CA GLY A 12 3.86 11.36 11.30
C GLY A 12 4.48 10.53 10.19
N MET A 13 3.77 9.53 9.67
CA MET A 13 4.32 8.68 8.62
C MET A 13 3.63 8.86 7.27
N MET A 14 2.69 9.81 7.15
CA MET A 14 1.93 9.96 5.91
C MET A 14 2.81 10.24 4.70
N GLN A 15 3.82 11.09 4.88
CA GLN A 15 4.71 11.41 3.78
C GLN A 15 5.43 10.17 3.26
N THR A 16 5.88 9.34 4.19
CA THR A 16 6.53 8.08 3.83
C THR A 16 5.57 7.16 3.10
N LEU A 17 4.33 7.07 3.56
CA LEU A 17 3.33 6.22 2.92
C LEU A 17 3.08 6.67 1.49
N TYR A 18 2.96 7.98 1.25
CA TYR A 18 2.76 8.46 -0.10
C TYR A 18 3.98 8.21 -0.99
N ARG A 19 5.18 8.33 -0.45
CA ARG A 19 6.38 8.00 -1.21
C ARG A 19 6.39 6.54 -1.66
N VAL A 20 6.02 5.64 -0.75
CA VAL A 20 5.95 4.22 -1.08
C VAL A 20 4.91 3.99 -2.17
N SER A 21 3.75 4.63 -2.06
CA SER A 21 2.71 4.47 -3.06
C SER A 21 3.15 5.01 -4.42
N TYR A 22 3.90 6.11 -4.44
CA TYR A 22 4.46 6.64 -5.68
C TYR A 22 5.37 5.65 -6.37
N ALA A 23 6.15 4.92 -5.60
CA ALA A 23 7.06 3.93 -6.17
C ALA A 23 6.31 2.73 -6.76
N GLN A 24 5.11 2.47 -6.28
CA GLN A 24 4.37 1.28 -6.66
C GLN A 24 3.28 1.53 -7.70
N LEU A 25 2.69 2.71 -7.71
CA LEU A 25 1.52 2.99 -8.53
C LEU A 25 1.71 4.29 -9.29
N SER A 26 1.31 4.29 -10.56
CA SER A 26 1.52 5.45 -11.42
C SER A 26 0.37 6.46 -11.39
N GLN A 27 -0.82 6.03 -11.01
CA GLN A 27 -1.98 6.91 -11.04
C GLN A 27 -2.32 7.42 -9.65
N SER A 28 -2.64 8.72 -9.57
CA SER A 28 -2.88 9.34 -8.27
C SER A 28 -4.11 8.76 -7.56
N CYS A 29 -5.16 8.43 -8.30
CA CYS A 29 -6.34 7.85 -7.67
C CYS A 29 -6.03 6.49 -7.06
N ASP A 30 -5.20 5.70 -7.71
CA ASP A 30 -4.78 4.41 -7.17
C ASP A 30 -3.94 4.57 -5.91
N ARG A 31 -3.05 5.56 -5.92
CA ARG A 31 -2.21 5.82 -4.76
C ARG A 31 -3.06 6.22 -3.55
N GLU A 32 -4.05 7.08 -3.77
CA GLU A 32 -4.92 7.48 -2.69
C GLU A 32 -5.77 6.34 -2.18
N ASP A 33 -6.29 5.52 -3.09
CA ASP A 33 -7.05 4.35 -2.69
C ASP A 33 -6.22 3.41 -1.84
N ALA A 34 -4.97 3.17 -2.26
CA ALA A 34 -4.08 2.28 -1.54
C ALA A 34 -3.78 2.80 -0.14
N VAL A 35 -3.50 4.10 -0.02
CA VAL A 35 -3.19 4.68 1.28
C VAL A 35 -4.41 4.63 2.19
N GLN A 36 -5.58 4.99 1.68
CA GLN A 36 -6.80 4.98 2.50
C GLN A 36 -7.14 3.57 2.97
N GLU A 37 -7.07 2.60 2.06
CA GLU A 37 -7.35 1.22 2.44
C GLU A 37 -6.33 0.71 3.45
N CYS A 38 -5.07 1.10 3.26
CA CYS A 38 -4.02 0.77 4.21
C CYS A 38 -4.35 1.28 5.61
N LEU A 39 -4.78 2.55 5.71
CA LEU A 39 -5.09 3.12 7.01
C LEU A 39 -6.28 2.43 7.67
N CYS A 40 -7.30 2.10 6.88
CA CYS A 40 -8.43 1.36 7.41
C CYS A 40 -8.02 0.01 7.96
N LYS A 41 -7.21 -0.72 7.21
CA LYS A 41 -6.77 -2.04 7.64
C LYS A 41 -5.83 -1.96 8.83
N ALA A 42 -4.97 -0.96 8.86
CA ALA A 42 -4.08 -0.77 9.99
C ALA A 42 -4.89 -0.54 11.27
N TRP A 43 -5.92 0.28 11.19
CA TRP A 43 -6.77 0.51 12.35
C TRP A 43 -7.50 -0.76 12.77
N GLN A 44 -8.08 -1.47 11.81
CA GLN A 44 -8.82 -2.70 12.10
C GLN A 44 -7.94 -3.76 12.74
N LYS A 45 -6.68 -3.82 12.31
CA LYS A 45 -5.76 -4.87 12.75
C LYS A 45 -4.75 -4.38 13.78
N ARG A 46 -4.98 -3.22 14.37
CA ARG A 46 -3.99 -2.60 15.27
C ARG A 46 -3.62 -3.49 16.44
N HIS A 47 -4.53 -4.36 16.85
CA HIS A 47 -4.26 -5.27 17.96
C HIS A 47 -3.21 -6.34 17.60
N GLN A 48 -2.93 -6.53 16.32
CA GLN A 48 -1.90 -7.46 15.88
C GLN A 48 -0.50 -6.87 16.01
N LEU A 49 -0.41 -5.55 16.15
CA LEU A 49 0.88 -4.89 16.34
C LEU A 49 1.29 -5.04 17.79
N ARG A 50 2.30 -5.84 18.04
CA ARG A 50 2.73 -6.13 19.41
C ARG A 50 3.72 -5.12 19.95
N ASP A 51 4.53 -4.54 19.08
CA ASP A 51 5.56 -3.60 19.47
C ASP A 51 5.41 -2.34 18.66
N GLU A 52 5.08 -1.25 19.33
CA GLU A 52 4.81 0.02 18.66
C GLU A 52 6.01 0.58 17.91
N ARG A 53 7.21 0.14 18.30
CA ARG A 53 8.44 0.57 17.60
C ARG A 53 8.43 0.14 16.12
N TYR A 54 7.74 -0.93 15.81
CA TYR A 54 7.69 -1.46 14.45
C TYR A 54 6.45 -1.03 13.68
N MET A 55 5.73 -0.04 14.21
CA MET A 55 4.47 0.37 13.59
C MET A 55 4.65 0.84 12.16
N GLN A 56 5.67 1.63 11.88
CA GLN A 56 5.88 2.14 10.53
C GLN A 56 6.13 1.01 9.55
N THR A 57 6.99 0.08 9.88
CA THR A 57 7.27 -1.07 9.03
C THR A 57 6.00 -1.90 8.80
N TRP A 58 5.23 -2.08 9.85
CA TRP A 58 4.00 -2.85 9.80
C TRP A 58 2.98 -2.19 8.88
N VAL A 59 2.81 -0.87 9.01
CA VAL A 59 1.87 -0.13 8.15
C VAL A 59 2.35 -0.15 6.70
N ILE A 60 3.64 0.00 6.46
CA ILE A 60 4.18 -0.03 5.11
C ILE A 60 3.92 -1.38 4.45
N ARG A 61 4.02 -2.48 5.20
CA ARG A 61 3.70 -3.79 4.65
C ARG A 61 2.24 -3.86 4.19
N ILE A 62 1.34 -3.32 5.00
CA ILE A 62 -0.07 -3.28 4.64
C ILE A 62 -0.24 -2.47 3.35
N LEU A 63 0.44 -1.33 3.27
CA LEU A 63 0.35 -0.48 2.09
C LEU A 63 0.86 -1.19 0.84
N ILE A 64 2.00 -1.86 0.94
CA ILE A 64 2.54 -2.57 -0.21
C ILE A 64 1.57 -3.66 -0.69
N ASN A 65 0.94 -4.35 0.26
CA ASN A 65 -0.07 -5.34 -0.11
C ASN A 65 -1.24 -4.72 -0.84
N GLU A 66 -1.68 -3.53 -0.40
CA GLU A 66 -2.76 -2.84 -1.10
C GLU A 66 -2.35 -2.43 -2.50
N CYS A 67 -1.13 -1.93 -2.65
CA CYS A 67 -0.63 -1.58 -3.98
C CYS A 67 -0.60 -2.80 -4.89
N ARG A 68 -0.15 -3.93 -4.38
CA ARG A 68 -0.12 -5.17 -5.16
C ARG A 68 -1.51 -5.63 -5.55
N ASN A 69 -2.47 -5.48 -4.63
CA ASN A 69 -3.86 -5.83 -4.93
C ASN A 69 -4.40 -4.99 -6.10
N ILE A 70 -4.10 -3.71 -6.09
CA ILE A 70 -4.54 -2.82 -7.17
C ILE A 70 -3.86 -3.23 -8.47
N GLN A 71 -2.57 -3.49 -8.44
CA GLN A 71 -1.84 -3.92 -9.64
C GLN A 71 -2.41 -5.21 -10.21
N ARG A 72 -2.75 -6.17 -9.35
CA ARG A 72 -3.32 -7.43 -9.81
C ARG A 72 -4.68 -7.22 -10.45
N LYS A 73 -5.52 -6.36 -9.85
CA LYS A 73 -6.83 -6.07 -10.42
C LYS A 73 -6.69 -5.45 -11.80
N LYS A 74 -5.79 -4.50 -11.94
CA LYS A 74 -5.59 -3.84 -13.22
C LYS A 74 -5.06 -4.81 -14.26
N SER A 75 -4.16 -5.67 -13.86
CA SER A 75 -3.61 -6.68 -14.76
C SER A 75 -4.71 -7.58 -15.30
N ARG A 76 -5.67 -7.96 -14.46
CA ARG A 76 -6.76 -8.80 -14.90
C ARG A 76 -7.74 -8.08 -15.80
N LEU A 77 -7.84 -6.76 -15.67
CA LEU A 77 -8.76 -5.97 -16.47
C LEU A 77 -8.15 -5.51 -17.78
N VAL A 78 -6.84 -5.60 -17.93
CA VAL A 78 -6.15 -5.17 -19.12
C VAL A 78 -6.47 -6.12 -20.29
N PRO A 79 -6.91 -5.59 -21.43
CA PRO A 79 -7.14 -6.45 -22.60
C PRO A 79 -5.86 -7.16 -23.02
N LEU A 80 -6.04 -8.33 -23.61
CA LEU A 80 -4.89 -9.16 -23.96
C LEU A 80 -3.92 -8.47 -24.90
N PHE A 81 -4.41 -7.65 -25.78
CA PHE A 81 -3.53 -7.01 -26.73
C PHE A 81 -2.65 -5.92 -26.13
N GLU A 82 -2.90 -5.56 -24.87
CA GLU A 82 -2.08 -4.59 -24.18
C GLU A 82 -1.04 -5.22 -23.25
N LEU A 83 -0.99 -6.53 -23.21
CA LEU A 83 -0.12 -7.20 -22.28
C LEU A 83 1.35 -7.05 -22.54
N PRO A 84 1.76 -6.82 -23.71
CA PRO A 84 3.17 -6.71 -23.88
C PRO A 84 3.77 -5.65 -23.14
N GLU A 85 4.38 -5.52 -22.77
CA GLU A 85 4.88 -4.53 -22.19
C GLU A 85 5.14 -4.63 -20.98
N ARG A 86 5.20 -5.09 -20.53
CA ARG A 86 5.46 -5.05 -19.36
C ARG A 86 5.80 -5.86 -18.63
N GLU A 87 6.09 -6.18 -19.05
CA GLU A 87 6.37 -6.68 -18.24
C GLU A 87 6.76 -6.93 -17.48
N ALA A 88 6.77 -7.18 -17.88
CA ALA A 88 7.08 -7.38 -16.98
C ALA A 88 7.53 -7.45 -16.30
N PRO A 89 7.73 -7.43 -16.27
CA PRO A 89 8.07 -7.49 -15.28
C PRO A 89 8.29 -7.46 -14.53
N ALA A 90 8.41 -7.39 -14.79
CA ALA A 90 8.68 -7.26 -13.90
C ALA A 90 8.67 -7.51 -13.13
N GLY A 91 8.63 -7.59 -13.52
CA GLY A 91 8.66 -7.66 -12.56
C GLY A 91 8.47 -8.21 -12.09
N ALA A 92 8.37 -8.33 -12.57
CA ALA A 92 8.21 -8.55 -11.90
C ALA A 92 8.22 -9.22 -11.35
N ASP A 93 8.37 -9.21 -11.51
CA ASP A 93 8.51 -9.46 -10.74
C ASP A 93 8.64 -10.00 -10.01
N ARG A 94 8.78 -10.23 -10.49
CA ARG A 94 8.92 -10.41 -9.68
C ARG A 94 8.83 -10.81 -8.97
N GLU A 95 8.73 -10.84 -9.08
CA GLU A 95 8.75 -10.92 -8.20
C GLU A 95 8.92 -11.07 -7.77
#